data_5d6c3e9456ac4b48009703e0d565c2dc
#
_entry.id   5d6c3e9456ac4b48009703e0d565c2dc
#
_cell.length_a   1.000
_cell.length_b   1.000
_cell.length_c   1.000
_cell.angle_alpha   90.00
_cell.angle_beta   90.00
_cell.angle_gamma   90.00
#
_symmetry.space_group_name_H-M   'P 1'
#
loop_
_entity.id
_entity.type
_entity.pdbx_description
1 polymer ?
#
loop_
_entity_poly.entity_id
_entity_poly.type
_entity_poly.pdbx_seq_one_letter_code
_entity_poly.pdbx_strand_id
1 'polypeptide(L)'
;MINRRSLLKTGVAAAVATSSVATLALAPVVTLKFHTFMAPQSNVWLNMHKAWMDKVEKESGGRIKFEAYPAMQLGGTPVQLYDQAKDGVVDIIWTLPGNTAGRFPRVEVFELPFMMSNAEATSKAYWEYVQTFAADEFKDVQVLALQVHGPGVIHTTDKLIHSVDDLKGLKIRGPSRPITTLLA
;
A
#
# COMPACT_ATOMS: atom_id res chain seq x y z
N MET A 1 11.98 49.16 71.90
CA MET A 1 13.27 48.80 71.27
C MET A 1 13.07 47.50 70.54
N ILE A 2 12.96 47.57 69.22
CA ILE A 2 12.70 46.41 68.39
C ILE A 2 14.04 45.81 68.01
N ASN A 3 14.21 44.53 68.36
CA ASN A 3 15.48 43.85 68.27
C ASN A 3 15.69 43.35 66.81
N ARG A 4 16.70 43.93 66.16
CA ARG A 4 17.02 43.69 64.72
C ARG A 4 17.56 42.30 64.40
N ARG A 5 17.51 41.34 65.33
CA ARG A 5 18.07 40.01 65.18
C ARG A 5 17.05 38.93 64.87
N SER A 6 15.72 39.23 64.77
CA SER A 6 14.69 38.25 64.45
C SER A 6 14.20 38.27 63.00
N LEU A 7 14.77 39.12 62.12
CA LEU A 7 14.32 39.27 60.73
C LEU A 7 15.18 38.53 59.72
N LEU A 8 16.09 37.66 60.17
CA LEU A 8 17.05 36.97 59.29
C LEU A 8 16.83 35.43 59.22
N LYS A 9 15.71 34.94 59.71
CA LYS A 9 15.43 33.47 59.69
C LYS A 9 14.22 33.03 58.89
N THR A 10 13.58 33.90 58.13
CA THR A 10 12.44 33.57 57.29
C THR A 10 12.69 34.03 55.84
N GLY A 11 13.60 33.38 55.20
CA GLY A 11 13.81 33.69 53.82
C GLY A 11 14.91 32.81 53.25
N VAL A 12 14.65 31.71 52.75
CA VAL A 12 15.22 30.97 51.62
C VAL A 12 14.81 29.50 51.74
N ALA A 13 13.58 29.23 51.49
CA ALA A 13 13.17 27.96 50.93
C ALA A 13 12.49 28.25 49.57
N ALA A 14 13.22 28.91 48.69
CA ALA A 14 12.87 28.93 47.31
C ALA A 14 13.15 27.52 46.76
N ALA A 15 12.09 26.73 46.70
CA ALA A 15 12.11 25.46 46.01
C ALA A 15 12.52 25.70 44.55
N VAL A 16 13.74 25.36 44.21
CA VAL A 16 14.16 25.19 42.82
C VAL A 16 13.41 23.99 42.30
N ALA A 17 12.18 24.21 41.78
CA ALA A 17 11.49 23.27 40.93
C ALA A 17 12.31 23.21 39.64
N THR A 18 13.31 22.35 39.61
CA THR A 18 13.95 21.92 38.38
C THR A 18 12.90 21.20 37.56
N SER A 19 12.21 21.95 36.69
CA SER A 19 11.41 21.42 35.61
C SER A 19 12.36 20.60 34.71
N SER A 20 12.42 19.30 34.96
CA SER A 20 13.00 18.36 34.02
C SER A 20 12.16 18.43 32.75
N VAL A 21 12.53 19.34 31.84
CA VAL A 21 12.08 19.30 30.47
C VAL A 21 12.66 18.00 29.92
N ALA A 22 11.87 16.91 29.99
CA ALA A 22 12.17 15.70 29.27
C ALA A 22 12.24 16.11 27.80
N THR A 23 13.44 16.26 27.30
CA THR A 23 13.69 16.39 25.86
C THR A 23 13.20 15.09 25.27
N LEU A 24 11.94 15.07 24.80
CA LEU A 24 11.45 14.02 23.93
C LEU A 24 12.39 14.02 22.74
N ALA A 25 13.37 13.12 22.75
CA ALA A 25 14.18 12.86 21.59
C ALA A 25 13.19 12.49 20.47
N LEU A 26 13.00 13.40 19.52
CA LEU A 26 12.22 13.14 18.32
C LEU A 26 12.86 11.93 17.66
N ALA A 27 12.16 10.79 17.70
CA ALA A 27 12.57 9.61 16.98
C ALA A 27 12.74 9.97 15.50
N PRO A 28 13.72 9.39 14.79
CA PRO A 28 13.96 9.72 13.40
C PRO A 28 12.68 9.55 12.58
N VAL A 29 12.34 10.55 11.79
CA VAL A 29 11.21 10.51 10.87
C VAL A 29 11.70 9.84 9.58
N VAL A 30 11.06 8.74 9.21
CA VAL A 30 11.26 8.07 7.94
C VAL A 30 10.14 8.49 7.00
N THR A 31 10.49 8.99 5.82
CA THR A 31 9.51 9.30 4.76
C THR A 31 9.62 8.23 3.68
N LEU A 32 8.51 7.54 3.41
CA LEU A 32 8.42 6.47 2.41
C LEU A 32 7.65 6.95 1.18
N LYS A 33 8.22 6.74 0.02
CA LYS A 33 7.58 7.01 -1.28
C LYS A 33 6.68 5.84 -1.65
N PHE A 34 5.38 6.10 -1.73
CA PHE A 34 4.38 5.13 -2.18
C PHE A 34 3.95 5.45 -3.61
N HIS A 35 4.11 4.53 -4.55
CA HIS A 35 3.78 4.73 -5.96
C HIS A 35 2.80 3.68 -6.47
N THR A 36 1.81 4.12 -7.27
CA THR A 36 0.80 3.24 -7.86
C THR A 36 0.16 3.84 -9.12
N PHE A 37 -0.40 2.97 -9.94
CA PHE A 37 -1.21 3.39 -11.10
C PHE A 37 -2.66 3.73 -10.74
N MET A 38 -3.10 3.50 -9.50
CA MET A 38 -4.46 3.79 -9.07
C MET A 38 -4.76 5.28 -9.11
N ALA A 39 -5.92 5.63 -9.67
CA ALA A 39 -6.36 7.02 -9.71
C ALA A 39 -6.70 7.54 -8.29
N PRO A 40 -6.42 8.81 -7.99
CA PRO A 40 -6.61 9.37 -6.63
C PRO A 40 -8.08 9.42 -6.17
N GLN A 41 -9.03 9.35 -7.09
CA GLN A 41 -10.47 9.30 -6.79
C GLN A 41 -11.02 7.86 -6.73
N SER A 42 -10.20 6.84 -6.99
CA SER A 42 -10.66 5.46 -6.96
C SER A 42 -10.96 4.99 -5.54
N ASN A 43 -11.92 4.06 -5.41
CA ASN A 43 -12.27 3.46 -4.12
C ASN A 43 -11.05 2.79 -3.46
N VAL A 44 -10.24 2.06 -4.23
CA VAL A 44 -9.02 1.39 -3.73
C VAL A 44 -8.03 2.41 -3.18
N TRP A 45 -7.84 3.53 -3.86
CA TRP A 45 -6.96 4.59 -3.36
C TRP A 45 -7.46 5.17 -2.03
N LEU A 46 -8.73 5.58 -1.99
CA LEU A 46 -9.28 6.30 -0.84
C LEU A 46 -9.45 5.41 0.39
N ASN A 47 -10.01 4.21 0.20
CA ASN A 47 -10.44 3.36 1.31
C ASN A 47 -9.43 2.26 1.68
N MET A 48 -8.41 2.03 0.86
CA MET A 48 -7.36 1.07 1.14
C MET A 48 -6.00 1.75 1.29
N HIS A 49 -5.44 2.32 0.23
CA HIS A 49 -4.06 2.84 0.27
C HIS A 49 -3.94 4.04 1.22
N LYS A 50 -4.76 5.06 1.01
CA LYS A 50 -4.73 6.25 1.87
C LYS A 50 -5.07 5.92 3.31
N ALA A 51 -6.12 5.15 3.56
CA ALA A 51 -6.53 4.75 4.90
C ALA A 51 -5.44 3.96 5.62
N TRP A 52 -4.72 3.08 4.90
CA TRP A 52 -3.58 2.34 5.45
C TRP A 52 -2.41 3.27 5.78
N MET A 53 -2.03 4.18 4.89
CA MET A 53 -0.96 5.14 5.14
C MET A 53 -1.27 6.03 6.33
N ASP A 54 -2.48 6.60 6.40
CA ASP A 54 -2.94 7.44 7.52
C ASP A 54 -2.88 6.66 8.86
N LYS A 55 -3.25 5.38 8.83
CA LYS A 55 -3.17 4.50 10.00
C LYS A 55 -1.73 4.27 10.45
N VAL A 56 -0.82 3.96 9.54
CA VAL A 56 0.61 3.74 9.84
C VAL A 56 1.24 5.03 10.38
N GLU A 57 0.96 6.17 9.77
CA GLU A 57 1.45 7.47 10.29
C GLU A 57 0.99 7.71 11.73
N LYS A 58 -0.30 7.48 12.00
CA LYS A 58 -0.90 7.64 13.34
C LYS A 58 -0.30 6.66 14.35
N GLU A 59 -0.24 5.37 14.03
CA GLU A 59 0.22 4.31 14.94
C GLU A 59 1.73 4.37 15.19
N SER A 60 2.51 4.90 14.23
CA SER A 60 3.93 5.16 14.44
C SER A 60 4.20 6.42 15.28
N GLY A 61 3.16 7.15 15.71
CA GLY A 61 3.33 8.45 16.39
C GLY A 61 3.99 9.49 15.49
N GLY A 62 3.77 9.42 14.18
CA GLY A 62 4.35 10.31 13.18
C GLY A 62 5.81 10.03 12.84
N ARG A 63 6.38 8.90 13.30
CA ARG A 63 7.76 8.51 12.96
C ARG A 63 7.90 7.99 11.53
N ILE A 64 6.81 7.48 10.95
CA ILE A 64 6.72 7.10 9.54
C ILE A 64 5.80 8.09 8.85
N LYS A 65 6.25 8.62 7.72
CA LYS A 65 5.51 9.52 6.84
C LYS A 65 5.44 8.93 5.45
N PHE A 66 4.43 9.32 4.69
CA PHE A 66 4.32 8.89 3.30
C PHE A 66 4.30 10.08 2.34
N GLU A 67 5.05 9.94 1.26
CA GLU A 67 4.91 10.72 0.04
C GLU A 67 4.21 9.83 -1.00
N ALA A 68 2.95 10.13 -1.29
CA ALA A 68 2.11 9.27 -2.09
C ALA A 68 1.95 9.80 -3.52
N TYR A 69 2.19 8.94 -4.49
CA TYR A 69 2.22 9.25 -5.92
C TYR A 69 1.23 8.33 -6.68
N PRO A 70 -0.09 8.65 -6.66
CA PRO A 70 -1.09 7.92 -7.44
C PRO A 70 -0.99 8.22 -8.93
N ALA A 71 -1.71 7.46 -9.76
CA ALA A 71 -1.83 7.67 -11.21
C ALA A 71 -0.49 7.82 -11.94
N MET A 72 0.53 7.07 -11.54
CA MET A 72 1.87 7.08 -12.13
C MET A 72 2.57 8.46 -12.10
N GLN A 73 2.35 9.27 -11.07
CA GLN A 73 2.88 10.64 -10.97
C GLN A 73 4.42 10.73 -11.01
N LEU A 74 5.13 9.68 -10.62
CA LEU A 74 6.59 9.61 -10.75
C LEU A 74 7.05 9.12 -12.12
N GLY A 75 6.10 8.94 -13.06
CA GLY A 75 6.38 8.49 -14.41
C GLY A 75 6.48 6.97 -14.54
N GLY A 76 6.68 6.52 -15.78
CA GLY A 76 6.68 5.12 -16.14
C GLY A 76 5.29 4.58 -16.44
N THR A 77 5.21 3.26 -16.51
CA THR A 77 3.98 2.49 -16.77
C THR A 77 3.74 1.48 -15.65
N PRO A 78 2.52 0.93 -15.51
CA PRO A 78 2.24 -0.10 -14.49
C PRO A 78 3.18 -1.31 -14.54
N VAL A 79 3.71 -1.66 -15.73
CA VAL A 79 4.69 -2.73 -15.91
C VAL A 79 6.01 -2.44 -15.18
N GLN A 80 6.39 -1.17 -15.06
CA GLN A 80 7.67 -0.75 -14.48
C GLN A 80 7.63 -0.57 -12.96
N LEU A 81 6.45 -0.61 -12.33
CA LEU A 81 6.32 -0.38 -10.89
C LEU A 81 7.17 -1.34 -10.05
N TYR A 82 7.17 -2.63 -10.41
CA TYR A 82 7.96 -3.60 -9.68
C TYR A 82 9.47 -3.28 -9.72
N ASP A 83 9.97 -2.92 -10.90
CA ASP A 83 11.38 -2.54 -11.05
C ASP A 83 11.72 -1.26 -10.31
N GLN A 84 10.79 -0.29 -10.26
CA GLN A 84 10.98 0.93 -9.46
C GLN A 84 11.16 0.64 -7.97
N ALA A 85 10.40 -0.32 -7.41
CA ALA A 85 10.59 -0.74 -6.02
C ALA A 85 11.89 -1.53 -5.84
N LYS A 86 12.14 -2.51 -6.71
CA LYS A 86 13.36 -3.33 -6.67
C LYS A 86 14.64 -2.48 -6.76
N ASP A 87 14.64 -1.48 -7.62
CA ASP A 87 15.81 -0.62 -7.87
C ASP A 87 15.89 0.58 -6.89
N GLY A 88 14.96 0.67 -5.91
CA GLY A 88 14.98 1.70 -4.87
C GLY A 88 14.58 3.10 -5.36
N VAL A 89 13.94 3.23 -6.51
CA VAL A 89 13.40 4.51 -6.99
C VAL A 89 12.26 4.99 -6.08
N VAL A 90 11.48 4.04 -5.58
CA VAL A 90 10.43 4.23 -4.58
C VAL A 90 10.51 3.14 -3.52
N ASP A 91 9.96 3.40 -2.34
CA ASP A 91 10.05 2.47 -1.21
C ASP A 91 8.93 1.44 -1.23
N ILE A 92 7.73 1.84 -1.66
CA ILE A 92 6.53 1.00 -1.67
C ILE A 92 5.78 1.19 -2.97
N ILE A 93 5.30 0.09 -3.52
CA ILE A 93 4.41 0.09 -4.68
C ILE A 93 3.13 -0.70 -4.38
N TRP A 94 2.09 -0.38 -5.10
CA TRP A 94 0.97 -1.29 -5.31
C TRP A 94 0.80 -1.54 -6.80
N THR A 95 0.88 -2.81 -7.21
CA THR A 95 0.79 -3.22 -8.61
C THR A 95 0.12 -4.59 -8.74
N LEU A 96 -0.16 -4.99 -9.97
CA LEU A 96 -0.63 -6.34 -10.32
C LEU A 96 0.57 -7.16 -10.83
N PRO A 97 0.85 -8.35 -10.29
CA PRO A 97 1.87 -9.24 -10.84
C PRO A 97 1.68 -9.53 -12.33
N GLY A 98 0.44 -9.68 -12.78
CA GLY A 98 0.12 -9.89 -14.20
C GLY A 98 0.47 -8.75 -15.15
N ASN A 99 0.82 -7.56 -14.64
CA ASN A 99 1.38 -6.49 -15.48
C ASN A 99 2.77 -6.84 -16.02
N THR A 100 3.51 -7.72 -15.33
CA THR A 100 4.85 -8.18 -15.71
C THR A 100 4.81 -9.66 -16.11
N ALA A 101 4.09 -9.97 -17.19
CA ALA A 101 3.83 -11.33 -17.64
C ALA A 101 5.11 -12.19 -17.68
N GLY A 102 5.06 -13.39 -17.10
CA GLY A 102 6.15 -14.35 -17.04
C GLY A 102 7.17 -14.10 -15.92
N ARG A 103 7.08 -12.99 -15.17
CA ARG A 103 7.96 -12.75 -14.01
C ARG A 103 7.53 -13.54 -12.78
N PHE A 104 6.22 -13.79 -12.64
CA PHE A 104 5.60 -14.46 -11.50
C PHE A 104 4.77 -15.67 -11.94
N PRO A 105 5.35 -16.66 -12.63
CA PRO A 105 4.58 -17.72 -13.30
C PRO A 105 3.74 -18.57 -12.33
N ARG A 106 4.16 -18.73 -11.08
CA ARG A 106 3.39 -19.51 -10.09
C ARG A 106 2.18 -18.75 -9.56
N VAL A 107 2.30 -17.44 -9.40
CA VAL A 107 1.16 -16.64 -8.91
C VAL A 107 0.16 -16.30 -10.02
N GLU A 108 0.51 -16.44 -11.29
CA GLU A 108 -0.41 -16.29 -12.41
C GLU A 108 -1.60 -17.29 -12.35
N VAL A 109 -1.48 -18.37 -11.58
CA VAL A 109 -2.58 -19.31 -11.33
C VAL A 109 -3.82 -18.63 -10.73
N PHE A 110 -3.63 -17.57 -9.92
CA PHE A 110 -4.74 -16.82 -9.32
C PHE A 110 -5.46 -15.89 -10.31
N GLU A 111 -4.94 -15.75 -11.53
CA GLU A 111 -5.60 -15.04 -12.63
C GLU A 111 -6.40 -15.98 -13.56
N LEU A 112 -6.33 -17.29 -13.34
CA LEU A 112 -7.07 -18.25 -14.16
C LEU A 112 -8.58 -18.16 -13.89
N PRO A 113 -9.42 -18.39 -14.91
CA PRO A 113 -10.87 -18.47 -14.74
C PRO A 113 -11.25 -19.51 -13.68
N PHE A 114 -12.31 -19.21 -12.91
CA PHE A 114 -12.89 -20.11 -11.91
C PHE A 114 -12.00 -20.44 -10.69
N MET A 115 -10.82 -19.86 -10.57
CA MET A 115 -9.94 -20.06 -9.40
C MET A 115 -10.44 -19.36 -8.14
N MET A 116 -11.33 -18.38 -8.28
CA MET A 116 -11.82 -17.57 -7.18
C MET A 116 -13.17 -18.09 -6.67
N SER A 117 -13.29 -18.28 -5.34
CA SER A 117 -14.59 -18.49 -4.67
C SER A 117 -15.21 -17.16 -4.23
N ASN A 118 -14.45 -16.38 -3.46
CA ASN A 118 -14.73 -15.00 -3.09
C ASN A 118 -13.40 -14.28 -2.79
N ALA A 119 -13.43 -12.95 -2.81
CA ALA A 119 -12.22 -12.15 -2.69
C ALA A 119 -11.47 -12.38 -1.37
N GLU A 120 -12.17 -12.50 -0.24
CA GLU A 120 -11.54 -12.68 1.07
C GLU A 120 -10.85 -14.04 1.20
N ALA A 121 -11.58 -15.13 0.94
CA ALA A 121 -11.04 -16.48 1.04
C ALA A 121 -9.89 -16.69 0.05
N THR A 122 -10.05 -16.20 -1.18
CA THR A 122 -9.00 -16.34 -2.21
C THR A 122 -7.77 -15.49 -1.88
N SER A 123 -7.93 -14.29 -1.29
CA SER A 123 -6.78 -13.48 -0.85
C SER A 123 -6.00 -14.15 0.27
N LYS A 124 -6.68 -14.79 1.23
CA LYS A 124 -6.02 -15.58 2.28
C LYS A 124 -5.24 -16.75 1.68
N ALA A 125 -5.87 -17.52 0.81
CA ALA A 125 -5.22 -18.64 0.12
C ALA A 125 -4.03 -18.16 -0.73
N TYR A 126 -4.16 -17.03 -1.42
CA TYR A 126 -3.07 -16.44 -2.19
C TYR A 126 -1.88 -16.06 -1.32
N TRP A 127 -2.13 -15.44 -0.17
CA TRP A 127 -1.08 -15.12 0.80
C TRP A 127 -0.35 -16.38 1.27
N GLU A 128 -1.08 -17.39 1.72
CA GLU A 128 -0.51 -18.66 2.20
C GLU A 128 0.26 -19.39 1.10
N TYR A 129 -0.28 -19.42 -0.11
CA TYR A 129 0.36 -20.03 -1.27
C TYR A 129 1.71 -19.36 -1.58
N VAL A 130 1.75 -18.04 -1.62
CA VAL A 130 3.00 -17.33 -1.92
C VAL A 130 4.02 -17.58 -0.82
N GLN A 131 3.65 -17.52 0.45
CA GLN A 131 4.58 -17.78 1.55
C GLN A 131 5.16 -19.21 1.50
N THR A 132 4.37 -20.17 1.05
CA THR A 132 4.76 -21.59 1.06
C THR A 132 5.48 -22.03 -0.22
N PHE A 133 5.00 -21.55 -1.37
CA PHE A 133 5.40 -22.13 -2.68
C PHE A 133 6.00 -21.15 -3.68
N ALA A 134 5.86 -19.85 -3.46
CA ALA A 134 6.25 -18.85 -4.46
C ALA A 134 7.00 -17.62 -3.88
N ALA A 135 7.48 -17.71 -2.64
CA ALA A 135 8.20 -16.59 -1.99
C ALA A 135 9.46 -16.15 -2.78
N ASP A 136 10.13 -17.09 -3.43
CA ASP A 136 11.31 -16.83 -4.25
C ASP A 136 11.02 -16.00 -5.52
N GLU A 137 9.77 -15.98 -6.01
CA GLU A 137 9.39 -15.07 -7.10
C GLU A 137 9.45 -13.59 -6.69
N PHE A 138 9.36 -13.31 -5.40
CA PHE A 138 9.39 -11.96 -4.82
C PHE A 138 10.68 -11.66 -4.06
N LYS A 139 11.74 -12.44 -4.25
CA LYS A 139 13.00 -12.35 -3.48
C LYS A 139 13.68 -10.98 -3.49
N ASP A 140 13.40 -10.18 -4.52
CA ASP A 140 14.02 -8.86 -4.70
C ASP A 140 13.27 -7.73 -3.98
N VAL A 141 12.12 -8.05 -3.36
CA VAL A 141 11.26 -7.10 -2.63
C VAL A 141 10.68 -7.75 -1.37
N GLN A 142 10.25 -6.94 -0.41
CA GLN A 142 9.46 -7.41 0.71
C GLN A 142 7.97 -7.33 0.38
N VAL A 143 7.29 -8.46 0.32
CA VAL A 143 5.83 -8.51 0.16
C VAL A 143 5.17 -8.09 1.48
N LEU A 144 4.35 -7.03 1.44
CA LEU A 144 3.61 -6.53 2.60
C LEU A 144 2.20 -7.11 2.66
N ALA A 145 1.55 -7.28 1.52
CA ALA A 145 0.22 -7.86 1.41
C ALA A 145 -0.02 -8.39 0.00
N LEU A 146 -0.88 -9.39 -0.10
CA LEU A 146 -1.38 -9.93 -1.36
C LEU A 146 -2.90 -10.01 -1.30
N GLN A 147 -3.55 -9.68 -2.40
CA GLN A 147 -5.00 -9.72 -2.49
C GLN A 147 -5.46 -10.03 -3.89
N VAL A 148 -6.67 -10.56 -4.00
CA VAL A 148 -7.46 -10.60 -5.23
C VAL A 148 -8.70 -9.71 -5.04
N HIS A 149 -9.22 -9.17 -6.14
CA HIS A 149 -10.51 -8.46 -6.14
C HIS A 149 -11.66 -9.44 -6.45
N GLY A 150 -12.90 -8.97 -6.42
CA GLY A 150 -14.07 -9.75 -6.85
C GLY A 150 -13.98 -10.15 -8.32
N PRO A 151 -14.90 -11.03 -8.79
CA PRO A 151 -14.91 -11.50 -10.17
C PRO A 151 -14.87 -10.36 -11.18
N GLY A 152 -14.08 -10.52 -12.24
CA GLY A 152 -14.08 -9.59 -13.37
C GLY A 152 -15.41 -9.61 -14.11
N VAL A 153 -15.87 -8.44 -14.52
CA VAL A 153 -17.09 -8.29 -15.32
C VAL A 153 -16.80 -7.47 -16.57
N ILE A 154 -17.57 -7.75 -17.63
CA ILE A 154 -17.45 -7.00 -18.89
C ILE A 154 -18.34 -5.79 -18.82
N HIS A 155 -17.75 -4.61 -19.03
CA HIS A 155 -18.46 -3.35 -19.14
C HIS A 155 -18.47 -2.91 -20.59
N THR A 156 -19.66 -2.59 -21.12
CA THR A 156 -19.88 -2.05 -22.46
C THR A 156 -20.67 -0.74 -22.39
N THR A 157 -20.48 0.14 -23.35
CA THR A 157 -21.22 1.42 -23.43
C THR A 157 -22.59 1.26 -24.04
N ASP A 158 -22.69 0.48 -25.14
CA ASP A 158 -23.86 0.55 -26.01
C ASP A 158 -24.53 -0.82 -26.24
N LYS A 159 -23.86 -1.91 -25.87
CA LYS A 159 -24.34 -3.27 -26.16
C LYS A 159 -24.35 -4.14 -24.90
N LEU A 160 -25.48 -4.75 -24.59
CA LEU A 160 -25.54 -5.77 -23.55
C LEU A 160 -24.95 -7.09 -24.09
N ILE A 161 -24.15 -7.75 -23.24
CA ILE A 161 -23.53 -9.03 -23.56
C ILE A 161 -24.32 -10.13 -22.86
N HIS A 162 -24.94 -11.00 -23.65
CA HIS A 162 -25.72 -12.15 -23.19
C HIS A 162 -25.06 -13.49 -23.52
N SER A 163 -24.14 -13.51 -24.49
CA SER A 163 -23.44 -14.69 -24.96
C SER A 163 -22.00 -14.36 -25.40
N VAL A 164 -21.18 -15.40 -25.58
CA VAL A 164 -19.80 -15.23 -26.11
C VAL A 164 -19.82 -14.66 -27.52
N ASP A 165 -20.86 -15.01 -28.32
CA ASP A 165 -20.98 -14.47 -29.69
C ASP A 165 -21.15 -12.94 -29.72
N ASP A 166 -21.70 -12.35 -28.68
CA ASP A 166 -21.85 -10.91 -28.56
C ASP A 166 -20.53 -10.17 -28.42
N LEU A 167 -19.46 -10.86 -28.06
CA LEU A 167 -18.11 -10.29 -27.92
C LEU A 167 -17.41 -10.12 -29.27
N LYS A 168 -17.87 -10.84 -30.30
CA LYS A 168 -17.23 -10.81 -31.62
C LYS A 168 -17.18 -9.39 -32.21
N GLY A 169 -15.98 -8.98 -32.61
CA GLY A 169 -15.75 -7.66 -33.21
C GLY A 169 -15.70 -6.50 -32.22
N LEU A 170 -15.83 -6.74 -30.92
CA LEU A 170 -15.68 -5.69 -29.91
C LEU A 170 -14.20 -5.45 -29.58
N LYS A 171 -13.84 -4.19 -29.39
CA LYS A 171 -12.54 -3.82 -28.85
C LYS A 171 -12.62 -3.82 -27.33
N ILE A 172 -12.12 -4.85 -26.69
CA ILE A 172 -12.18 -5.05 -25.25
C ILE A 172 -10.77 -4.84 -24.63
N ARG A 173 -10.71 -4.15 -23.49
CA ARG A 173 -9.51 -4.05 -22.69
C ARG A 173 -9.47 -5.22 -21.70
N GLY A 174 -8.48 -6.11 -21.81
CA GLY A 174 -8.15 -7.08 -20.77
C GLY A 174 -7.26 -6.48 -19.68
N PRO A 175 -7.43 -6.85 -18.41
CA PRO A 175 -6.61 -6.33 -17.30
C PRO A 175 -5.19 -6.91 -17.27
N SER A 176 -5.00 -8.12 -17.78
CA SER A 176 -3.72 -8.83 -17.80
C SER A 176 -3.56 -9.65 -19.09
N ARG A 177 -2.35 -10.16 -19.33
CA ARG A 177 -2.08 -11.00 -20.49
C ARG A 177 -2.90 -12.29 -20.52
N PRO A 178 -3.01 -13.08 -19.42
CA PRO A 178 -3.84 -14.27 -19.41
C PRO A 178 -5.28 -13.99 -19.84
N ILE A 179 -5.89 -12.94 -19.29
CA ILE A 179 -7.27 -12.55 -19.64
C ILE A 179 -7.36 -12.06 -21.09
N THR A 180 -6.39 -11.31 -21.58
CA THR A 180 -6.38 -10.87 -22.98
C THR A 180 -6.27 -12.05 -23.94
N THR A 181 -5.45 -13.05 -23.61
CA THR A 181 -5.33 -14.28 -24.40
C THR A 181 -6.62 -15.11 -24.39
N LEU A 182 -7.32 -15.13 -23.24
CA LEU A 182 -8.62 -15.82 -23.13
C LEU A 182 -9.70 -15.17 -24.00
N LEU A 183 -9.66 -13.85 -24.16
CA LEU A 183 -10.65 -13.07 -24.92
C LEU A 183 -10.32 -13.00 -26.44
N ALA A 184 -9.17 -13.46 -26.87
CA ALA A 184 -8.73 -13.46 -28.27
C ALA A 184 -9.22 -14.71 -29.02
#